data_650d10c8c2f0b7012db1ebdc0fad6b93
#
_entry.id   650d10c8c2f0b7012db1ebdc0fad6b93
#
_cell.length_a   1.000
_cell.length_b   1.000
_cell.length_c   1.000
_cell.angle_alpha   90.00
_cell.angle_beta   90.00
_cell.angle_gamma   90.00
#
_symmetry.space_group_name_H-M   'P 1'
#
loop_
_entity.id
_entity.type
_entity.pdbx_description
1 polymer ?
#
loop_
_entity_poly.entity_id
_entity_poly.type
_entity_poly.pdbx_seq_one_letter_code
_entity_poly.pdbx_strand_id
1 'polypeptide(L)'
;MKKVLALLGLASLSLFGLLGHAEEKKPHVALVVGTLHYSPELSMPLFAKELERFGFKTTVVMGKGNPEQKTENVLPGIEVLKEADLAIFFMRFLKLPDKEWAPIEAYLKSGKPVIGLRTANHSFKYPKDHPRFAWNDDFGRRALGTPYIVHQGGTTDIKVDPKNANHPIMTNVPKTEWVSPGTLYLARLEKGCLPLVSGSGKGRARVLKKSFGEIQVKEFETAVVAWAWENEWGGKVFGTSFGHP
;
A
#
# COMPACT_ATOMS: atom_id res chain seq x y z
N MET A 1 83.91 28.94 -3.57
CA MET A 1 83.11 30.10 -3.05
C MET A 1 82.30 30.64 -4.19
N LYS A 2 81.09 30.45 -4.21
CA LYS A 2 79.98 31.22 -4.81
C LYS A 2 78.68 30.37 -4.72
N LYS A 3 77.76 30.81 -3.92
CA LYS A 3 76.43 30.21 -3.72
C LYS A 3 75.58 30.47 -4.95
N VAL A 4 74.93 29.43 -5.48
CA VAL A 4 73.84 29.60 -6.43
C VAL A 4 72.57 29.11 -5.71
N LEU A 5 71.68 30.06 -5.38
CA LEU A 5 70.37 29.78 -4.89
C LEU A 5 69.46 29.44 -6.08
N ALA A 6 68.91 28.24 -6.12
CA ALA A 6 67.83 27.87 -7.07
C ALA A 6 66.48 28.07 -6.36
N LEU A 7 65.71 29.05 -6.80
CA LEU A 7 64.30 29.20 -6.45
C LEU A 7 63.47 28.13 -7.18
N LEU A 8 62.97 27.21 -6.41
CA LEU A 8 61.92 26.28 -6.89
C LEU A 8 60.54 26.90 -6.52
N GLY A 9 59.89 27.47 -7.53
CA GLY A 9 58.53 27.94 -7.42
C GLY A 9 57.54 26.76 -7.25
N LEU A 10 56.91 26.63 -6.10
CA LEU A 10 55.75 25.75 -5.87
C LEU A 10 54.52 26.34 -6.56
N ALA A 11 54.16 25.84 -7.70
CA ALA A 11 52.86 26.05 -8.26
C ALA A 11 51.90 25.03 -7.61
N SER A 12 51.23 25.43 -6.51
CA SER A 12 50.14 24.66 -5.93
C SER A 12 48.89 24.82 -6.83
N LEU A 13 48.72 23.88 -7.74
CA LEU A 13 47.47 23.71 -8.46
C LEU A 13 46.40 23.26 -7.43
N SER A 14 45.59 24.16 -6.96
CA SER A 14 44.39 23.85 -6.16
C SER A 14 43.39 23.23 -7.10
N LEU A 15 43.42 21.91 -7.20
CA LEU A 15 42.36 21.12 -7.84
C LEU A 15 41.20 21.07 -6.83
N PHE A 16 40.42 22.17 -6.72
CA PHE A 16 39.11 22.13 -6.11
C PHE A 16 38.21 21.32 -7.06
N GLY A 17 38.22 20.00 -6.84
CA GLY A 17 37.23 19.12 -7.48
C GLY A 17 35.84 19.65 -7.16
N LEU A 18 35.13 20.10 -8.18
CA LEU A 18 33.66 20.19 -8.12
C LEU A 18 33.13 18.78 -7.81
N LEU A 19 33.01 18.45 -6.53
CA LEU A 19 32.13 17.40 -6.07
C LEU A 19 30.72 17.93 -6.35
N GLY A 20 30.27 17.72 -7.59
CA GLY A 20 28.87 17.87 -7.92
C GLY A 20 28.10 16.98 -6.94
N HIS A 21 27.42 17.58 -5.98
CA HIS A 21 26.43 16.87 -5.19
C HIS A 21 25.39 16.39 -6.21
N ALA A 22 25.46 15.13 -6.62
CA ALA A 22 24.34 14.51 -7.32
C ALA A 22 23.14 14.68 -6.37
N GLU A 23 22.17 15.46 -6.78
CA GLU A 23 20.92 15.63 -6.04
C GLU A 23 20.35 14.24 -5.78
N GLU A 24 20.32 13.82 -4.52
CA GLU A 24 19.90 12.48 -4.14
C GLU A 24 18.45 12.29 -4.63
N LYS A 25 18.26 11.34 -5.54
CA LYS A 25 16.97 11.09 -6.18
C LYS A 25 15.95 10.73 -5.10
N LYS A 26 14.98 11.60 -4.86
CA LYS A 26 13.89 11.36 -3.91
C LYS A 26 13.11 10.12 -4.33
N PRO A 27 12.87 9.15 -3.41
CA PRO A 27 12.03 8.00 -3.71
C PRO A 27 10.64 8.44 -4.16
N HIS A 28 10.13 7.83 -5.24
CA HIS A 28 8.85 8.21 -5.84
C HIS A 28 7.73 7.31 -5.37
N VAL A 29 6.71 7.89 -4.75
CA VAL A 29 5.51 7.21 -4.25
C VAL A 29 4.33 7.52 -5.15
N ALA A 30 3.74 6.48 -5.74
CA ALA A 30 2.47 6.58 -6.47
C ALA A 30 1.30 6.20 -5.55
N LEU A 31 0.36 7.13 -5.35
CA LEU A 31 -0.86 6.89 -4.59
C LEU A 31 -2.01 6.68 -5.57
N VAL A 32 -2.53 5.46 -5.64
CA VAL A 32 -3.57 5.07 -6.60
C VAL A 32 -4.92 5.03 -5.90
N VAL A 33 -5.77 6.01 -6.23
CA VAL A 33 -7.11 6.20 -5.66
C VAL A 33 -8.15 5.76 -6.67
N GLY A 34 -8.79 4.61 -6.44
CA GLY A 34 -9.77 4.00 -7.34
C GLY A 34 -11.14 3.83 -6.69
N THR A 35 -11.52 4.71 -5.79
CA THR A 35 -12.85 4.71 -5.16
C THR A 35 -13.11 6.05 -4.50
N LEU A 36 -14.39 6.38 -4.27
CA LEU A 36 -14.82 7.49 -3.41
C LEU A 36 -15.30 6.97 -2.03
N HIS A 37 -15.30 5.66 -1.84
CA HIS A 37 -15.72 5.05 -0.58
C HIS A 37 -14.68 5.31 0.51
N TYR A 38 -15.09 5.93 1.61
CA TYR A 38 -14.26 6.46 2.70
C TYR A 38 -13.47 7.73 2.34
N SER A 39 -13.91 8.46 1.30
CA SER A 39 -13.35 9.76 0.89
C SER A 39 -11.83 9.80 0.68
N PRO A 40 -11.21 8.78 0.05
CA PRO A 40 -9.78 8.81 -0.23
C PRO A 40 -9.40 9.90 -1.22
N GLU A 41 -10.34 10.39 -2.03
CA GLU A 41 -10.14 11.54 -2.93
C GLU A 41 -9.79 12.83 -2.15
N LEU A 42 -10.17 12.92 -0.88
CA LEU A 42 -9.82 14.03 0.02
C LEU A 42 -8.56 13.73 0.84
N SER A 43 -8.48 12.54 1.43
CA SER A 43 -7.42 12.19 2.37
C SER A 43 -6.09 11.84 1.69
N MET A 44 -6.10 11.19 0.53
CA MET A 44 -4.86 10.76 -0.11
C MET A 44 -4.02 11.91 -0.68
N PRO A 45 -4.59 13.00 -1.25
CA PRO A 45 -3.80 14.19 -1.59
C PRO A 45 -3.14 14.87 -0.39
N LEU A 46 -3.80 14.87 0.78
CA LEU A 46 -3.20 15.39 2.02
C LEU A 46 -2.06 14.49 2.50
N PHE A 47 -2.26 13.17 2.43
CA PHE A 47 -1.22 12.21 2.75
C PHE A 47 -0.01 12.30 1.81
N ALA A 48 -0.24 12.55 0.51
CA ALA A 48 0.83 12.79 -0.44
C ALA A 48 1.69 14.01 -0.04
N LYS A 49 1.05 15.14 0.33
CA LYS A 49 1.77 16.33 0.83
C LYS A 49 2.57 16.03 2.09
N GLU A 50 2.05 15.20 2.99
CA GLU A 50 2.79 14.81 4.17
C GLU A 50 4.02 13.97 3.82
N LEU A 51 3.91 13.03 2.89
CA LEU A 51 5.06 12.26 2.38
C LEU A 51 6.12 13.17 1.74
N GLU A 52 5.71 14.23 1.03
CA GLU A 52 6.65 15.21 0.45
C GLU A 52 7.45 15.95 1.53
N ARG A 53 6.85 16.23 2.70
CA ARG A 53 7.54 16.81 3.86
C ARG A 53 8.61 15.86 4.43
N PHE A 54 8.44 14.56 4.25
CA PHE A 54 9.44 13.55 4.60
C PHE A 54 10.44 13.24 3.47
N GLY A 55 10.46 14.05 2.42
CA GLY A 55 11.46 13.95 1.36
C GLY A 55 11.11 13.02 0.20
N PHE A 56 9.89 12.51 0.12
CA PHE A 56 9.44 11.72 -1.04
C PHE A 56 8.99 12.62 -2.20
N LYS A 57 9.12 12.11 -3.42
CA LYS A 57 8.36 12.59 -4.57
C LYS A 57 7.03 11.86 -4.59
N THR A 58 5.90 12.55 -4.80
CA THR A 58 4.60 11.87 -4.85
C THR A 58 3.87 12.12 -6.18
N THR A 59 3.03 11.17 -6.57
CA THR A 59 2.03 11.33 -7.63
C THR A 59 0.73 10.68 -7.20
N VAL A 60 -0.36 11.44 -7.21
CA VAL A 60 -1.70 10.91 -6.92
C VAL A 60 -2.41 10.61 -8.23
N VAL A 61 -2.67 9.33 -8.49
CA VAL A 61 -3.50 8.86 -9.61
C VAL A 61 -4.94 8.81 -9.11
N MET A 62 -5.76 9.72 -9.63
CA MET A 62 -7.16 9.81 -9.24
C MET A 62 -8.04 9.12 -10.27
N GLY A 63 -8.75 8.08 -9.84
CA GLY A 63 -9.68 7.34 -10.68
C GLY A 63 -10.86 8.19 -11.16
N LYS A 64 -11.37 7.87 -12.34
CA LYS A 64 -12.60 8.41 -12.90
C LYS A 64 -13.64 7.30 -13.05
N GLY A 65 -14.90 7.66 -12.90
CA GLY A 65 -16.01 6.72 -12.86
C GLY A 65 -16.27 6.24 -11.42
N ASN A 66 -17.46 5.74 -11.18
CA ASN A 66 -17.86 5.22 -9.88
C ASN A 66 -18.30 3.75 -10.03
N PRO A 67 -17.54 2.78 -9.47
CA PRO A 67 -17.89 1.36 -9.55
C PRO A 67 -19.24 1.05 -8.91
N GLU A 68 -19.66 1.81 -7.91
CA GLU A 68 -20.94 1.64 -7.24
C GLU A 68 -22.11 2.06 -8.14
N GLN A 69 -21.86 3.02 -9.04
CA GLN A 69 -22.82 3.46 -10.06
C GLN A 69 -22.74 2.62 -11.36
N LYS A 70 -21.99 1.52 -11.35
CA LYS A 70 -21.78 0.62 -12.50
C LYS A 70 -21.16 1.31 -13.73
N THR A 71 -20.44 2.41 -13.54
CA THR A 71 -19.67 3.06 -14.61
C THR A 71 -18.32 2.38 -14.79
N GLU A 72 -17.75 2.45 -16.00
CA GLU A 72 -16.39 2.00 -16.23
C GLU A 72 -15.41 2.85 -15.42
N ASN A 73 -14.41 2.19 -14.84
CA ASN A 73 -13.38 2.86 -14.09
C ASN A 73 -12.14 3.00 -14.95
N VAL A 74 -11.56 4.17 -14.90
CA VAL A 74 -10.28 4.47 -15.48
C VAL A 74 -9.38 5.12 -14.44
N LEU A 75 -8.07 4.87 -14.56
CA LEU A 75 -7.02 5.42 -13.70
C LEU A 75 -6.05 6.26 -14.55
N PRO A 76 -6.45 7.47 -14.98
CA PRO A 76 -5.61 8.31 -15.82
C PRO A 76 -4.27 8.59 -15.15
N GLY A 77 -3.16 8.36 -15.87
CA GLY A 77 -1.80 8.54 -15.33
C GLY A 77 -1.26 7.33 -14.56
N ILE A 78 -1.94 6.16 -14.60
CA ILE A 78 -1.50 4.95 -13.92
C ILE A 78 -0.14 4.43 -14.41
N GLU A 79 0.28 4.81 -15.59
CA GLU A 79 1.61 4.53 -16.17
C GLU A 79 2.77 5.06 -15.31
N VAL A 80 2.51 6.00 -14.39
CA VAL A 80 3.48 6.48 -13.39
C VAL A 80 4.04 5.34 -12.54
N LEU A 81 3.32 4.23 -12.39
CA LEU A 81 3.79 3.05 -11.68
C LEU A 81 5.11 2.50 -12.23
N LYS A 82 5.40 2.71 -13.52
CA LYS A 82 6.68 2.33 -14.12
C LYS A 82 7.87 3.00 -13.42
N GLU A 83 7.70 4.26 -13.03
CA GLU A 83 8.75 5.08 -12.40
C GLU A 83 8.67 5.06 -10.86
N ALA A 84 7.56 4.65 -10.29
CA ALA A 84 7.37 4.63 -8.85
C ALA A 84 8.30 3.61 -8.16
N ASP A 85 8.81 3.98 -7.00
CA ASP A 85 9.58 3.12 -6.09
C ASP A 85 8.68 2.45 -5.05
N LEU A 86 7.51 3.03 -4.78
CA LEU A 86 6.45 2.50 -3.91
C LEU A 86 5.08 2.81 -4.50
N ALA A 87 4.17 1.82 -4.48
CA ALA A 87 2.75 2.04 -4.80
C ALA A 87 1.87 1.88 -3.57
N ILE A 88 0.96 2.84 -3.36
CA ILE A 88 -0.07 2.81 -2.33
C ILE A 88 -1.43 2.70 -3.02
N PHE A 89 -2.16 1.61 -2.77
CA PHE A 89 -3.46 1.36 -3.39
C PHE A 89 -4.60 1.59 -2.40
N PHE A 90 -5.54 2.45 -2.79
CA PHE A 90 -6.83 2.61 -2.15
C PHE A 90 -7.91 2.50 -3.22
N MET A 91 -8.26 1.28 -3.58
CA MET A 91 -9.15 0.96 -4.70
C MET A 91 -10.30 0.06 -4.23
N ARG A 92 -11.42 0.05 -4.98
CA ARG A 92 -12.57 -0.79 -4.67
C ARG A 92 -13.41 -1.07 -5.91
N PHE A 93 -13.65 -2.36 -6.18
CA PHE A 93 -14.60 -2.87 -7.18
C PHE A 93 -14.40 -2.37 -8.62
N LEU A 94 -13.18 -2.11 -9.02
CA LEU A 94 -12.82 -1.63 -10.34
C LEU A 94 -13.01 -2.69 -11.43
N LYS A 95 -13.24 -2.22 -12.66
CA LYS A 95 -13.23 -3.00 -13.91
C LYS A 95 -12.33 -2.28 -14.89
N LEU A 96 -11.03 -2.35 -14.68
CA LEU A 96 -10.08 -1.62 -15.50
C LEU A 96 -9.95 -2.25 -16.90
N PRO A 97 -9.88 -1.46 -17.98
CA PRO A 97 -9.47 -1.91 -19.29
C PRO A 97 -7.99 -2.35 -19.30
N ASP A 98 -7.59 -3.08 -20.34
CA ASP A 98 -6.25 -3.67 -20.46
C ASP A 98 -5.13 -2.65 -20.31
N LYS A 99 -5.28 -1.49 -20.95
CA LYS A 99 -4.26 -0.43 -20.91
C LYS A 99 -3.97 0.10 -19.51
N GLU A 100 -4.92 0.01 -18.59
CA GLU A 100 -4.77 0.49 -17.21
C GLU A 100 -4.46 -0.63 -16.22
N TRP A 101 -4.86 -1.84 -16.55
CA TRP A 101 -4.46 -3.03 -15.81
C TRP A 101 -2.96 -3.36 -16.01
N ALA A 102 -2.47 -3.26 -17.24
CA ALA A 102 -1.10 -3.66 -17.59
C ALA A 102 -0.01 -2.95 -16.75
N PRO A 103 -0.07 -1.63 -16.47
CA PRO A 103 0.87 -0.99 -15.56
C PRO A 103 0.83 -1.53 -14.13
N ILE A 104 -0.35 -1.88 -13.61
CA ILE A 104 -0.50 -2.47 -12.27
C ILE A 104 0.14 -3.85 -12.24
N GLU A 105 -0.17 -4.70 -13.21
CA GLU A 105 0.41 -6.04 -13.31
C GLU A 105 1.93 -6.00 -13.45
N ALA A 106 2.45 -5.14 -14.31
CA ALA A 106 3.89 -4.94 -14.50
C ALA A 106 4.57 -4.46 -13.20
N TYR A 107 3.92 -3.54 -12.47
CA TYR A 107 4.43 -3.06 -11.19
C TYR A 107 4.51 -4.20 -10.17
N LEU A 108 3.45 -4.99 -10.00
CA LEU A 108 3.45 -6.12 -9.08
C LEU A 108 4.54 -7.13 -9.42
N LYS A 109 4.65 -7.51 -10.71
CA LYS A 109 5.67 -8.45 -11.21
C LYS A 109 7.11 -7.94 -11.08
N SER A 110 7.31 -6.63 -10.92
CA SER A 110 8.64 -6.05 -10.71
C SER A 110 9.20 -6.26 -9.30
N GLY A 111 8.40 -6.77 -8.37
CA GLY A 111 8.81 -6.99 -6.98
C GLY A 111 9.01 -5.71 -6.17
N LYS A 112 8.51 -4.57 -6.65
CA LYS A 112 8.57 -3.30 -5.92
C LYS A 112 7.60 -3.31 -4.73
N PRO A 113 7.85 -2.49 -3.69
CA PRO A 113 7.01 -2.42 -2.49
C PRO A 113 5.57 -1.98 -2.75
N VAL A 114 4.63 -2.52 -1.97
CA VAL A 114 3.20 -2.22 -2.07
C VAL A 114 2.62 -1.89 -0.69
N ILE A 115 1.78 -0.87 -0.63
CA ILE A 115 0.89 -0.63 0.51
C ILE A 115 -0.56 -0.79 0.05
N GLY A 116 -1.32 -1.62 0.76
CA GLY A 116 -2.76 -1.80 0.55
C GLY A 116 -3.57 -1.19 1.69
N LEU A 117 -4.41 -0.20 1.36
CA LEU A 117 -5.23 0.49 2.35
C LEU A 117 -6.70 0.06 2.24
N ARG A 118 -7.30 -0.24 3.36
CA ARG A 118 -8.73 -0.47 3.58
C ARG A 118 -9.35 -1.43 2.55
N THR A 119 -9.96 -0.87 1.49
CA THR A 119 -10.68 -1.62 0.46
C THR A 119 -9.79 -2.26 -0.60
N ALA A 120 -8.48 -2.04 -0.55
CA ALA A 120 -7.56 -2.52 -1.56
C ALA A 120 -7.60 -4.05 -1.76
N ASN A 121 -7.91 -4.83 -0.72
CA ASN A 121 -8.02 -6.29 -0.84
C ASN A 121 -9.25 -6.78 -1.64
N HIS A 122 -10.14 -5.88 -2.06
CA HIS A 122 -11.24 -6.14 -3.01
C HIS A 122 -11.30 -5.04 -4.08
N SER A 123 -10.13 -4.71 -4.61
CA SER A 123 -9.96 -3.66 -5.62
C SER A 123 -10.76 -3.89 -6.89
N PHE A 124 -11.02 -5.14 -7.27
CA PHE A 124 -11.64 -5.48 -8.55
C PHE A 124 -12.98 -6.18 -8.40
N LYS A 125 -13.84 -6.02 -9.43
CA LYS A 125 -15.14 -6.70 -9.54
C LYS A 125 -15.46 -7.02 -11.00
N TYR A 126 -14.58 -7.76 -11.65
CA TYR A 126 -14.81 -8.26 -13.00
C TYR A 126 -15.95 -9.29 -13.04
N PRO A 127 -16.76 -9.34 -14.10
CA PRO A 127 -17.78 -10.38 -14.27
C PRO A 127 -17.16 -11.77 -14.43
N LYS A 128 -17.96 -12.82 -14.23
CA LYS A 128 -17.46 -14.22 -14.16
C LYS A 128 -16.81 -14.71 -15.46
N ASP A 129 -17.25 -14.21 -16.60
CA ASP A 129 -16.76 -14.54 -17.94
C ASP A 129 -15.52 -13.70 -18.36
N HIS A 130 -15.12 -12.75 -17.52
CA HIS A 130 -13.99 -11.88 -17.82
C HIS A 130 -12.65 -12.59 -17.55
N PRO A 131 -11.63 -12.49 -18.44
CA PRO A 131 -10.33 -13.13 -18.23
C PRO A 131 -9.65 -12.80 -16.90
N ARG A 132 -9.94 -11.63 -16.34
CA ARG A 132 -9.42 -11.19 -15.05
C ARG A 132 -10.34 -11.46 -13.86
N PHE A 133 -11.34 -12.33 -14.00
CA PHE A 133 -12.26 -12.62 -12.87
C PHE A 133 -11.54 -13.07 -11.60
N ALA A 134 -10.48 -13.88 -11.72
CA ALA A 134 -9.70 -14.33 -10.57
C ALA A 134 -9.09 -13.18 -9.75
N TRP A 135 -8.75 -12.06 -10.39
CA TRP A 135 -8.17 -10.89 -9.74
C TRP A 135 -9.13 -10.17 -8.77
N ASN A 136 -10.42 -10.50 -8.78
CA ASN A 136 -11.34 -10.01 -7.76
C ASN A 136 -10.93 -10.43 -6.34
N ASP A 137 -10.34 -11.62 -6.20
CA ASP A 137 -9.82 -12.14 -4.94
C ASP A 137 -8.28 -12.16 -4.93
N ASP A 138 -7.65 -12.44 -6.07
CA ASP A 138 -6.20 -12.62 -6.21
C ASP A 138 -5.41 -11.34 -5.94
N PHE A 139 -5.94 -10.15 -6.22
CA PHE A 139 -5.25 -8.93 -5.84
C PHE A 139 -5.05 -8.86 -4.30
N GLY A 140 -6.10 -9.16 -3.55
CA GLY A 140 -6.00 -9.28 -2.10
C GLY A 140 -5.04 -10.38 -1.67
N ARG A 141 -5.18 -11.58 -2.23
CA ARG A 141 -4.41 -12.76 -1.84
C ARG A 141 -2.93 -12.67 -2.23
N ARG A 142 -2.65 -12.42 -3.52
CA ARG A 142 -1.32 -12.55 -4.12
C ARG A 142 -0.51 -11.25 -4.01
N ALA A 143 -1.16 -10.08 -4.06
CA ALA A 143 -0.46 -8.82 -3.97
C ALA A 143 -0.42 -8.25 -2.54
N LEU A 144 -1.45 -8.49 -1.71
CA LEU A 144 -1.58 -7.87 -0.40
C LEU A 144 -1.55 -8.85 0.79
N GLY A 145 -1.61 -10.17 0.53
CA GLY A 145 -1.52 -11.20 1.57
C GLY A 145 -2.82 -11.54 2.29
N THR A 146 -3.97 -11.00 1.86
CA THR A 146 -5.29 -11.40 2.36
C THR A 146 -6.42 -11.06 1.40
N PRO A 147 -7.32 -11.99 1.07
CA PRO A 147 -8.53 -11.67 0.33
C PRO A 147 -9.54 -10.93 1.23
N TYR A 148 -10.47 -10.23 0.62
CA TYR A 148 -11.62 -9.69 1.35
C TYR A 148 -12.62 -10.80 1.70
N ILE A 149 -12.88 -10.96 2.98
CA ILE A 149 -13.92 -11.88 3.48
C ILE A 149 -15.24 -11.13 3.63
N VAL A 150 -15.30 -10.29 4.64
CA VAL A 150 -16.47 -9.47 5.01
C VAL A 150 -16.03 -8.48 6.08
N HIS A 151 -16.83 -7.46 6.33
CA HIS A 151 -16.66 -6.59 7.48
C HIS A 151 -17.79 -6.81 8.50
N GLN A 152 -17.47 -6.63 9.76
CA GLN A 152 -18.42 -6.58 10.86
C GLN A 152 -18.87 -5.12 11.07
N GLY A 153 -20.05 -4.93 11.63
CA GLY A 153 -20.57 -3.60 11.92
C GLY A 153 -19.94 -2.94 13.16
N GLY A 154 -20.22 -1.67 13.37
CA GLY A 154 -19.78 -0.95 14.57
C GLY A 154 -18.31 -0.55 14.59
N THR A 155 -17.78 -0.32 15.78
CA THR A 155 -16.38 0.01 16.05
C THR A 155 -15.50 -1.24 16.14
N THR A 156 -14.19 -1.03 16.14
CA THR A 156 -13.20 -2.10 16.27
C THR A 156 -12.29 -1.81 17.45
N ASP A 157 -12.21 -2.73 18.41
CA ASP A 157 -11.25 -2.67 19.51
C ASP A 157 -9.89 -3.14 18.99
N ILE A 158 -8.87 -2.29 19.12
CA ILE A 158 -7.56 -2.47 18.49
C ILE A 158 -6.50 -2.83 19.51
N LYS A 159 -5.67 -3.81 19.17
CA LYS A 159 -4.55 -4.27 19.98
C LYS A 159 -3.31 -4.53 19.11
N VAL A 160 -2.18 -3.98 19.51
CA VAL A 160 -0.88 -4.28 18.89
C VAL A 160 -0.46 -5.71 19.26
N ASP A 161 0.04 -6.46 18.28
CA ASP A 161 0.63 -7.77 18.54
C ASP A 161 1.93 -7.60 19.37
N PRO A 162 1.98 -8.13 20.62
CA PRO A 162 3.13 -7.93 21.48
C PRO A 162 4.42 -8.55 20.93
N LYS A 163 4.33 -9.60 20.12
CA LYS A 163 5.48 -10.26 19.50
C LYS A 163 6.13 -9.38 18.43
N ASN A 164 5.36 -8.52 17.79
CA ASN A 164 5.78 -7.70 16.67
C ASN A 164 5.73 -6.19 16.98
N ALA A 165 5.53 -5.83 18.25
CA ALA A 165 5.42 -4.43 18.68
C ALA A 165 6.69 -3.58 18.43
N ASN A 166 7.84 -4.21 18.21
CA ASN A 166 9.11 -3.55 17.89
C ASN A 166 9.49 -3.64 16.41
N HIS A 167 8.60 -4.14 15.55
CA HIS A 167 8.83 -4.12 14.11
C HIS A 167 9.00 -2.66 13.61
N PRO A 168 9.90 -2.36 12.66
CA PRO A 168 10.15 -0.98 12.20
C PRO A 168 8.88 -0.23 11.75
N ILE A 169 7.92 -0.91 11.12
CA ILE A 169 6.61 -0.33 10.73
C ILE A 169 5.83 0.17 11.96
N MET A 170 6.07 -0.38 13.15
CA MET A 170 5.38 -0.02 14.39
C MET A 170 6.04 1.13 15.16
N THR A 171 7.04 1.79 14.57
CA THR A 171 7.67 2.98 15.14
C THR A 171 6.62 4.09 15.32
N ASN A 172 6.55 4.67 16.53
CA ASN A 172 5.57 5.69 16.92
C ASN A 172 4.10 5.25 16.90
N VAL A 173 3.80 3.96 16.68
CA VAL A 173 2.43 3.45 16.87
C VAL A 173 2.18 3.27 18.38
N PRO A 174 1.05 3.77 18.92
CA PRO A 174 0.70 3.55 20.33
C PRO A 174 0.70 2.06 20.69
N LYS A 175 1.29 1.71 21.82
CA LYS A 175 1.32 0.32 22.33
C LYS A 175 0.08 -0.01 23.17
N THR A 176 -0.67 1.00 23.60
CA THR A 176 -1.94 0.85 24.34
C THR A 176 -3.06 0.42 23.40
N GLU A 177 -4.06 -0.25 23.94
CA GLU A 177 -5.29 -0.56 23.21
C GLU A 177 -6.08 0.74 22.93
N TRP A 178 -6.77 0.77 21.79
CA TRP A 178 -7.65 1.88 21.40
C TRP A 178 -8.86 1.40 20.61
N VAL A 179 -9.86 2.25 20.44
CA VAL A 179 -11.04 1.97 19.62
C VAL A 179 -10.93 2.71 18.29
N SER A 180 -11.07 1.99 17.19
CA SER A 180 -11.22 2.57 15.85
C SER A 180 -12.71 2.73 15.53
N PRO A 181 -13.17 3.87 15.00
CA PRO A 181 -14.55 4.04 14.56
C PRO A 181 -14.91 3.19 13.34
N GLY A 182 -13.92 2.64 12.65
CA GLY A 182 -14.13 1.81 11.46
C GLY A 182 -14.56 0.38 11.78
N THR A 183 -15.33 -0.21 10.87
CA THR A 183 -15.76 -1.60 10.95
C THR A 183 -14.60 -2.57 10.80
N LEU A 184 -14.61 -3.67 11.54
CA LEU A 184 -13.63 -4.75 11.44
C LEU A 184 -13.74 -5.46 10.09
N TYR A 185 -12.67 -5.45 9.31
CA TYR A 185 -12.53 -6.33 8.15
C TYR A 185 -11.92 -7.65 8.58
N LEU A 186 -12.60 -8.76 8.27
CA LEU A 186 -12.05 -10.08 8.53
C LEU A 186 -10.94 -10.37 7.50
N ALA A 187 -9.76 -10.72 7.99
CA ALA A 187 -8.61 -11.10 7.21
C ALA A 187 -8.31 -12.60 7.40
N ARG A 188 -7.96 -13.26 6.31
CA ARG A 188 -7.38 -14.60 6.29
C ARG A 188 -6.00 -14.48 5.66
N LEU A 189 -5.01 -14.27 6.51
CA LEU A 189 -3.65 -14.02 6.06
C LEU A 189 -3.08 -15.22 5.29
N GLU A 190 -2.43 -14.94 4.18
CA GLU A 190 -1.63 -15.90 3.43
C GLU A 190 -0.39 -16.29 4.26
N LYS A 191 0.19 -17.46 3.90
CA LYS A 191 1.37 -17.98 4.60
C LYS A 191 2.53 -16.95 4.55
N GLY A 192 3.19 -16.77 5.69
CA GLY A 192 4.32 -15.84 5.82
C GLY A 192 3.95 -14.40 6.14
N CYS A 193 2.66 -14.05 6.16
CA CYS A 193 2.26 -12.75 6.68
C CYS A 193 2.59 -12.60 8.17
N LEU A 194 3.17 -11.46 8.53
CA LEU A 194 3.50 -11.09 9.89
C LEU A 194 2.38 -10.19 10.45
N PRO A 195 1.58 -10.63 11.44
CA PRO A 195 0.56 -9.79 12.05
C PRO A 195 1.23 -8.68 12.87
N LEU A 196 0.76 -7.45 12.71
CA LEU A 196 1.27 -6.29 13.47
C LEU A 196 0.22 -5.76 14.44
N VAL A 197 -1.03 -5.72 14.02
CA VAL A 197 -2.15 -5.20 14.79
C VAL A 197 -3.36 -6.09 14.57
N SER A 198 -4.05 -6.44 15.65
CA SER A 198 -5.34 -7.14 15.61
C SER A 198 -6.49 -6.20 15.99
N GLY A 199 -7.68 -6.54 15.54
CA GLY A 199 -8.90 -5.86 15.90
C GLY A 199 -9.99 -6.85 16.26
N SER A 200 -10.86 -6.48 17.20
CA SER A 200 -12.04 -7.25 17.58
C SER A 200 -13.30 -6.43 17.37
N GLY A 201 -14.38 -7.09 16.91
CA GLY A 201 -15.62 -6.40 16.64
C GLY A 201 -16.83 -7.33 16.60
N LYS A 202 -18.01 -6.74 16.84
CA LYS A 202 -19.29 -7.43 16.82
C LYS A 202 -19.99 -7.23 15.47
N GLY A 203 -20.66 -8.25 14.98
CA GLY A 203 -21.45 -8.18 13.75
C GLY A 203 -22.50 -9.27 13.70
N ARG A 204 -22.68 -9.92 12.56
CA ARG A 204 -23.66 -10.98 12.38
C ARG A 204 -22.99 -12.31 12.11
N ALA A 205 -23.38 -13.37 12.83
CA ALA A 205 -23.04 -14.73 12.51
C ALA A 205 -23.64 -15.12 11.14
N ARG A 206 -22.80 -15.71 10.27
CA ARG A 206 -23.22 -16.14 8.92
C ARG A 206 -22.23 -17.08 8.29
N VAL A 207 -22.67 -17.81 7.29
CA VAL A 207 -21.83 -18.64 6.44
C VAL A 207 -21.65 -17.92 5.10
N LEU A 208 -20.41 -17.77 4.67
CA LEU A 208 -20.07 -17.14 3.39
C LEU A 208 -19.44 -18.17 2.47
N LYS A 209 -19.93 -18.23 1.22
CA LYS A 209 -19.29 -19.01 0.14
C LYS A 209 -18.43 -18.08 -0.69
N LYS A 210 -17.11 -18.30 -0.68
CA LYS A 210 -16.11 -17.55 -1.43
C LYS A 210 -15.45 -18.44 -2.48
N SER A 211 -14.75 -17.85 -3.44
CA SER A 211 -13.97 -18.59 -4.45
C SER A 211 -12.89 -19.49 -3.80
N PHE A 212 -12.41 -19.11 -2.61
CA PHE A 212 -11.39 -19.80 -1.83
C PHE A 212 -11.95 -20.62 -0.65
N GLY A 213 -13.24 -20.96 -0.67
CA GLY A 213 -13.90 -21.87 0.28
C GLY A 213 -15.04 -21.26 1.09
N GLU A 214 -15.64 -22.08 1.93
CA GLU A 214 -16.68 -21.67 2.86
C GLU A 214 -16.06 -21.10 4.14
N ILE A 215 -16.63 -20.02 4.64
CA ILE A 215 -16.14 -19.30 5.84
C ILE A 215 -17.30 -19.14 6.81
N GLN A 216 -17.12 -19.70 7.99
CA GLN A 216 -17.99 -19.46 9.14
C GLN A 216 -17.59 -18.12 9.78
N VAL A 217 -18.53 -17.21 9.90
CA VAL A 217 -18.37 -15.91 10.57
C VAL A 217 -19.18 -15.93 11.85
N LYS A 218 -18.54 -15.65 12.98
CA LYS A 218 -19.18 -15.56 14.29
C LYS A 218 -19.76 -14.16 14.51
N GLU A 219 -20.61 -14.01 15.50
CA GLU A 219 -21.15 -12.72 15.92
C GLU A 219 -20.03 -11.80 16.45
N PHE A 220 -19.09 -12.33 17.18
CA PHE A 220 -17.91 -11.64 17.65
C PHE A 220 -16.65 -12.27 17.02
N GLU A 221 -15.86 -11.43 16.36
CA GLU A 221 -14.65 -11.85 15.64
C GLU A 221 -13.44 -11.03 16.06
N THR A 222 -12.29 -11.68 15.98
CA THR A 222 -10.97 -11.04 16.03
C THR A 222 -10.23 -11.34 14.74
N ALA A 223 -9.66 -10.32 14.11
CA ALA A 223 -8.88 -10.46 12.89
C ALA A 223 -7.65 -9.55 12.90
N VAL A 224 -6.65 -9.90 12.11
CA VAL A 224 -5.53 -9.00 11.86
C VAL A 224 -6.00 -7.83 11.01
N VAL A 225 -5.69 -6.61 11.44
CA VAL A 225 -6.07 -5.36 10.77
C VAL A 225 -4.88 -4.58 10.20
N ALA A 226 -3.64 -4.97 10.56
CA ALA A 226 -2.42 -4.51 9.91
C ALA A 226 -1.37 -5.62 9.92
N TRP A 227 -0.68 -5.81 8.82
CA TRP A 227 0.32 -6.86 8.61
C TRP A 227 1.45 -6.42 7.70
N ALA A 228 2.60 -7.09 7.82
CA ALA A 228 3.69 -7.02 6.86
C ALA A 228 3.84 -8.37 6.15
N TRP A 229 4.29 -8.36 4.91
CA TRP A 229 4.45 -9.56 4.10
C TRP A 229 5.49 -9.36 2.99
N GLU A 230 5.88 -10.44 2.36
CA GLU A 230 6.57 -10.44 1.08
C GLU A 230 5.72 -11.25 0.11
N ASN A 231 5.27 -10.61 -0.97
CA ASN A 231 4.39 -11.23 -1.94
C ASN A 231 5.14 -12.20 -2.86
N GLU A 232 4.43 -12.93 -3.71
CA GLU A 232 4.99 -13.96 -4.60
C GLU A 232 6.02 -13.43 -5.60
N TRP A 233 6.08 -12.11 -5.83
CA TRP A 233 7.05 -11.45 -6.71
C TRP A 233 8.24 -10.84 -5.94
N GLY A 234 8.34 -11.08 -4.64
CA GLY A 234 9.40 -10.53 -3.78
C GLY A 234 9.16 -9.09 -3.31
N GLY A 235 8.02 -8.50 -3.64
CA GLY A 235 7.65 -7.16 -3.19
C GLY A 235 7.31 -7.14 -1.70
N LYS A 236 7.92 -6.19 -0.96
CA LYS A 236 7.54 -5.94 0.44
C LYS A 236 6.15 -5.33 0.50
N VAL A 237 5.31 -5.84 1.38
CA VAL A 237 3.91 -5.45 1.52
C VAL A 237 3.63 -4.94 2.92
N PHE A 238 2.97 -3.80 3.01
CA PHE A 238 2.21 -3.41 4.19
C PHE A 238 0.73 -3.37 3.82
N GLY A 239 -0.07 -4.14 4.53
CA GLY A 239 -1.52 -4.15 4.36
C GLY A 239 -2.21 -3.68 5.62
N THR A 240 -3.27 -2.89 5.48
CA THR A 240 -4.10 -2.50 6.60
C THR A 240 -5.56 -2.32 6.22
N SER A 241 -6.45 -2.70 7.12
CA SER A 241 -7.88 -2.43 7.01
C SER A 241 -8.31 -1.12 7.69
N PHE A 242 -7.36 -0.32 8.18
CA PHE A 242 -7.61 1.06 8.60
C PHE A 242 -7.87 1.98 7.40
N GLY A 243 -8.39 3.19 7.64
CA GLY A 243 -8.68 4.18 6.62
C GLY A 243 -10.18 4.49 6.52
N HIS A 244 -10.90 4.35 7.61
CA HIS A 244 -12.24 4.92 7.80
C HIS A 244 -12.09 6.36 8.31
N PRO A 245 -12.84 7.35 7.77
CA PRO A 245 -12.85 8.71 8.29
C PRO A 245 -13.37 8.79 9.71
#